data_4ca4a575000c62e2259d1de3ea69e973
#
_entry.id   4ca4a575000c62e2259d1de3ea69e973
#
_cell.length_a   1.000
_cell.length_b   1.000
_cell.length_c   1.000
_cell.angle_alpha   90.00
_cell.angle_beta   90.00
_cell.angle_gamma   90.00
#
_symmetry.space_group_name_H-M   'P 1'
#
loop_
_entity.id
_entity.type
_entity.pdbx_description
1 polymer ?
#
loop_
_entity_poly.entity_id
_entity_poly.type
_entity_poly.pdbx_seq_one_letter_code
_entity_poly.pdbx_strand_id
1 'polypeptide(L)'
;MTRRRVVVTGLGCISPVGNTVQAAWDSLLAGQSGIDLITKFDATNFACKIAGEVKSFDLEAYISAKEARTMDGFIHYGIAAAVQAVVDSGLPVGDALGEDLAVRIGCVIGSGIGGLPMIEATHTELTNRGPRRISPFFVPASIINMISGHVSMRFGFKGPNIAIVTACTTGLHCIGEAGRMIEYGDADVMVAGGSEATVSPLGIGGFAAMRALSTRNDDPKTASRPWDKDRDGFVLGEGAGVMVLEEYEHARARGARIYAELAGFGMSADAGHMTAPSMDGPRRAMLSALRNAGTNTDQVDYLNAHGTSTPLGDLNETNAIKAALGDHARKVVVNSTKSMTGHLLGGAGGIESVFTVLALHHQKSPPTINIFNQDPECDLDYCANEARAMKIDIAVKNNFGFGGTNGTLVFRRV
;
A
#
# COMPACT_ATOMS: atom_id res chain seq x y z
N MET A 1 -14.00 -29.04 -2.57
CA MET A 1 -14.54 -27.86 -3.25
C MET A 1 -13.41 -27.27 -4.08
N THR A 2 -13.64 -26.94 -5.34
CA THR A 2 -12.69 -26.17 -6.14
C THR A 2 -12.58 -24.76 -5.54
N ARG A 3 -11.35 -24.26 -5.37
CA ARG A 3 -11.06 -22.93 -4.86
C ARG A 3 -11.71 -21.88 -5.79
N ARG A 4 -12.47 -20.93 -5.24
CA ARG A 4 -13.03 -19.83 -6.02
C ARG A 4 -11.88 -18.91 -6.48
N ARG A 5 -11.93 -18.47 -7.73
CA ARG A 5 -10.95 -17.51 -8.27
C ARG A 5 -11.33 -16.10 -7.86
N VAL A 6 -10.31 -15.28 -7.59
CA VAL A 6 -10.48 -13.88 -7.17
C VAL A 6 -9.84 -12.97 -8.19
N VAL A 7 -10.58 -11.95 -8.64
CA VAL A 7 -10.10 -10.99 -9.64
C VAL A 7 -10.22 -9.56 -9.13
N VAL A 8 -9.41 -8.68 -9.70
CA VAL A 8 -9.41 -7.24 -9.43
C VAL A 8 -10.29 -6.57 -10.48
N THR A 9 -11.36 -5.91 -10.03
CA THR A 9 -12.32 -5.23 -10.92
C THR A 9 -12.33 -3.71 -10.78
N GLY A 10 -11.76 -3.16 -9.70
CA GLY A 10 -11.67 -1.72 -9.50
C GLY A 10 -10.42 -1.30 -8.73
N LEU A 11 -9.92 -0.12 -9.02
CA LEU A 11 -8.70 0.46 -8.46
C LEU A 11 -8.94 1.89 -7.97
N GLY A 12 -8.32 2.27 -6.86
CA GLY A 12 -8.34 3.63 -6.32
C GLY A 12 -7.03 4.00 -5.64
N CYS A 13 -6.63 5.26 -5.76
CA CYS A 13 -5.32 5.72 -5.33
C CYS A 13 -5.34 7.19 -4.93
N ILE A 14 -4.77 7.49 -3.77
CA ILE A 14 -4.39 8.84 -3.31
C ILE A 14 -2.91 8.76 -2.92
N SER A 15 -2.06 9.62 -3.49
CA SER A 15 -0.62 9.50 -3.31
C SER A 15 0.14 10.82 -3.48
N PRO A 16 1.41 10.88 -3.04
CA PRO A 16 2.27 12.04 -3.30
C PRO A 16 2.51 12.36 -4.78
N VAL A 17 2.28 11.38 -5.67
CA VAL A 17 2.51 11.52 -7.12
C VAL A 17 1.22 11.66 -7.93
N GLY A 18 0.06 11.65 -7.29
CA GLY A 18 -1.25 11.85 -7.94
C GLY A 18 -2.41 11.39 -7.07
N ASN A 19 -3.56 12.06 -7.21
CA ASN A 19 -4.79 11.81 -6.42
C ASN A 19 -5.85 11.01 -7.21
N THR A 20 -5.47 10.43 -8.33
CA THR A 20 -6.24 9.45 -9.11
C THR A 20 -5.32 8.37 -9.61
N VAL A 21 -5.87 7.20 -9.92
CA VAL A 21 -5.11 6.07 -10.46
C VAL A 21 -4.33 6.47 -11.71
N GLN A 22 -4.97 7.17 -12.65
CA GLN A 22 -4.34 7.59 -13.90
C GLN A 22 -3.21 8.60 -13.67
N ALA A 23 -3.45 9.65 -12.87
CA ALA A 23 -2.43 10.67 -12.60
C ALA A 23 -1.20 10.08 -11.87
N ALA A 24 -1.44 9.18 -10.91
CA ALA A 24 -0.36 8.49 -10.21
C ALA A 24 0.43 7.57 -11.16
N TRP A 25 -0.26 6.83 -12.03
CA TRP A 25 0.39 5.94 -13.00
C TRP A 25 1.25 6.70 -14.00
N ASP A 26 0.73 7.80 -14.57
CA ASP A 26 1.48 8.65 -15.50
C ASP A 26 2.74 9.24 -14.86
N SER A 27 2.61 9.73 -13.62
CA SER A 27 3.74 10.27 -12.86
C SER A 27 4.79 9.19 -12.56
N LEU A 28 4.37 7.96 -12.21
CA LEU A 28 5.28 6.84 -11.99
C LEU A 28 6.05 6.48 -13.26
N LEU A 29 5.37 6.39 -14.39
CA LEU A 29 6.02 6.07 -15.67
C LEU A 29 6.98 7.17 -16.12
N ALA A 30 6.70 8.41 -15.75
CA ALA A 30 7.59 9.55 -16.01
C ALA A 30 8.75 9.68 -15.01
N GLY A 31 8.84 8.80 -14.00
CA GLY A 31 9.86 8.86 -12.97
C GLY A 31 9.78 10.10 -12.07
N GLN A 32 8.58 10.63 -11.84
CA GLN A 32 8.39 11.84 -11.05
C GLN A 32 8.38 11.54 -9.55
N SER A 33 9.27 12.19 -8.79
CA SER A 33 9.27 12.12 -7.34
C SER A 33 8.18 13.00 -6.74
N GLY A 34 7.36 12.43 -5.84
CA GLY A 34 6.40 13.15 -5.00
C GLY A 34 6.98 13.66 -3.68
N ILE A 35 8.26 13.37 -3.41
CA ILE A 35 8.96 13.75 -2.17
C ILE A 35 9.41 15.20 -2.23
N ASP A 36 9.20 15.94 -1.14
CA ASP A 36 9.57 17.35 -1.00
C ASP A 36 9.79 17.71 0.47
N LEU A 37 10.11 18.97 0.75
CA LEU A 37 10.13 19.50 2.11
C LEU A 37 8.75 19.40 2.75
N ILE A 38 8.71 19.08 4.04
CA ILE A 38 7.48 19.00 4.84
C ILE A 38 6.81 20.38 4.90
N THR A 39 5.51 20.43 4.61
CA THR A 39 4.70 21.67 4.65
C THR A 39 3.61 21.64 5.74
N LYS A 40 3.29 20.49 6.29
CA LYS A 40 2.20 20.31 7.26
C LYS A 40 2.50 20.87 8.65
N PHE A 41 3.78 21.00 8.99
CA PHE A 41 4.24 21.57 10.26
C PHE A 41 5.65 22.14 10.13
N ASP A 42 6.10 22.95 11.10
CA ASP A 42 7.47 23.47 11.13
C ASP A 42 8.47 22.36 11.48
N ALA A 43 9.18 21.88 10.46
CA ALA A 43 10.20 20.83 10.59
C ALA A 43 11.63 21.39 10.83
N THR A 44 11.80 22.69 11.09
CA THR A 44 13.12 23.33 11.21
C THR A 44 14.05 22.62 12.20
N ASN A 45 13.51 22.18 13.34
CA ASN A 45 14.27 21.52 14.40
C ASN A 45 14.35 19.99 14.28
N PHE A 46 13.77 19.40 13.23
CA PHE A 46 13.81 17.96 13.01
C PHE A 46 15.04 17.56 12.18
N ALA A 47 15.60 16.39 12.47
CA ALA A 47 16.70 15.83 11.69
C ALA A 47 16.27 15.51 10.24
N CYS A 48 15.05 14.99 10.07
CA CYS A 48 14.42 14.77 8.76
C CYS A 48 13.38 15.86 8.52
N LYS A 49 13.48 16.56 7.36
CA LYS A 49 12.62 17.69 6.97
C LYS A 49 11.84 17.41 5.68
N ILE A 50 11.87 16.16 5.22
CA ILE A 50 11.31 15.73 3.94
C ILE A 50 10.27 14.64 4.13
N ALA A 51 9.27 14.63 3.24
CA ALA A 51 8.23 13.60 3.20
C ALA A 51 7.58 13.51 1.82
N GLY A 52 6.90 12.40 1.54
CA GLY A 52 5.95 12.27 0.46
C GLY A 52 4.56 12.68 0.92
N GLU A 53 4.26 13.98 0.92
CA GLU A 53 2.93 14.49 1.27
C GLU A 53 1.96 14.37 0.10
N VAL A 54 0.69 14.11 0.38
CA VAL A 54 -0.40 14.24 -0.60
C VAL A 54 -0.63 15.72 -0.89
N LYS A 55 -0.55 16.12 -2.16
CA LYS A 55 -0.63 17.52 -2.61
C LYS A 55 -1.93 17.76 -3.35
N SER A 56 -2.50 18.96 -3.20
CA SER A 56 -3.68 19.43 -3.96
C SER A 56 -4.86 18.44 -3.91
N PHE A 57 -5.08 17.83 -2.74
CA PHE A 57 -6.17 16.87 -2.56
C PHE A 57 -7.50 17.60 -2.38
N ASP A 58 -8.41 17.39 -3.33
CA ASP A 58 -9.79 17.88 -3.24
C ASP A 58 -10.62 16.93 -2.37
N LEU A 59 -10.64 17.18 -1.07
CA LEU A 59 -11.39 16.38 -0.11
C LEU A 59 -12.90 16.48 -0.33
N GLU A 60 -13.42 17.65 -0.74
CA GLU A 60 -14.85 17.88 -0.87
C GLU A 60 -15.48 17.11 -2.03
N ALA A 61 -14.66 16.68 -3.02
CA ALA A 61 -15.11 15.75 -4.05
C ALA A 61 -15.53 14.37 -3.50
N TYR A 62 -15.08 14.02 -2.30
CA TYR A 62 -15.33 12.70 -1.69
C TYR A 62 -16.12 12.77 -0.38
N ILE A 63 -15.88 13.75 0.47
CA ILE A 63 -16.39 13.85 1.84
C ILE A 63 -16.83 15.28 2.09
N SER A 64 -18.02 15.49 2.62
CA SER A 64 -18.47 16.85 2.97
C SER A 64 -17.58 17.48 4.05
N ALA A 65 -17.40 18.80 4.00
CA ALA A 65 -16.60 19.54 4.99
C ALA A 65 -17.08 19.31 6.45
N LYS A 66 -18.36 19.00 6.66
CA LYS A 66 -18.93 18.66 7.97
C LYS A 66 -18.45 17.29 8.44
N GLU A 67 -18.52 16.28 7.61
CA GLU A 67 -18.10 14.92 7.94
C GLU A 67 -16.59 14.84 8.15
N ALA A 68 -15.81 15.52 7.30
CA ALA A 68 -14.35 15.54 7.36
C ALA A 68 -13.80 15.98 8.73
N ARG A 69 -14.49 16.89 9.43
CA ARG A 69 -14.10 17.35 10.77
C ARG A 69 -14.20 16.29 11.85
N THR A 70 -14.85 15.18 11.58
CA THR A 70 -15.05 14.05 12.51
C THR A 70 -14.12 12.88 12.22
N MET A 71 -13.13 13.04 11.33
CA MET A 71 -12.24 12.00 10.84
C MET A 71 -10.81 12.51 10.78
N ASP A 72 -9.83 11.65 11.06
CA ASP A 72 -8.43 11.92 10.78
C ASP A 72 -8.10 11.73 9.30
N GLY A 73 -6.97 12.28 8.84
CA GLY A 73 -6.54 12.26 7.44
C GLY A 73 -6.42 10.87 6.81
N PHE A 74 -6.03 9.85 7.60
CA PHE A 74 -5.95 8.49 7.08
C PHE A 74 -7.33 7.94 6.66
N ILE A 75 -8.40 8.34 7.33
CA ILE A 75 -9.78 7.99 6.96
C ILE A 75 -10.16 8.73 5.68
N HIS A 76 -9.80 10.01 5.54
CA HIS A 76 -10.07 10.80 4.33
C HIS A 76 -9.48 10.13 3.08
N TYR A 77 -8.19 9.80 3.12
CA TYR A 77 -7.50 9.15 1.99
C TYR A 77 -8.08 7.77 1.70
N GLY A 78 -8.36 6.98 2.76
CA GLY A 78 -8.94 5.65 2.63
C GLY A 78 -10.32 5.67 1.96
N ILE A 79 -11.22 6.58 2.38
CA ILE A 79 -12.55 6.76 1.77
C ILE A 79 -12.40 7.20 0.31
N ALA A 80 -11.55 8.18 0.02
CA ALA A 80 -11.38 8.70 -1.34
C ALA A 80 -10.87 7.60 -2.30
N ALA A 81 -9.88 6.83 -1.89
CA ALA A 81 -9.39 5.70 -2.67
C ALA A 81 -10.46 4.60 -2.83
N ALA A 82 -11.24 4.30 -1.77
CA ALA A 82 -12.34 3.34 -1.86
C ALA A 82 -13.44 3.80 -2.80
N VAL A 83 -13.80 5.09 -2.79
CA VAL A 83 -14.79 5.66 -3.73
C VAL A 83 -14.31 5.48 -5.18
N GLN A 84 -13.04 5.81 -5.47
CA GLN A 84 -12.47 5.58 -6.80
C GLN A 84 -12.56 4.11 -7.20
N ALA A 85 -12.16 3.19 -6.33
CA ALA A 85 -12.16 1.76 -6.62
C ALA A 85 -13.57 1.21 -6.88
N VAL A 86 -14.57 1.63 -6.07
CA VAL A 86 -15.97 1.21 -6.24
C VAL A 86 -16.55 1.75 -7.55
N VAL A 87 -16.31 3.03 -7.86
CA VAL A 87 -16.75 3.63 -9.14
C VAL A 87 -16.10 2.93 -10.32
N ASP A 88 -14.80 2.70 -10.27
CA ASP A 88 -14.03 2.04 -11.33
C ASP A 88 -14.49 0.59 -11.59
N SER A 89 -14.91 -0.11 -10.52
CA SER A 89 -15.42 -1.48 -10.61
C SER A 89 -16.77 -1.60 -11.32
N GLY A 90 -17.55 -0.51 -11.39
CA GLY A 90 -18.90 -0.52 -11.92
C GLY A 90 -19.90 -1.33 -11.06
N LEU A 91 -19.61 -1.56 -9.78
CA LEU A 91 -20.55 -2.19 -8.86
C LEU A 91 -21.83 -1.34 -8.72
N PRO A 92 -23.01 -1.96 -8.60
CA PRO A 92 -24.22 -1.23 -8.29
C PRO A 92 -24.13 -0.63 -6.88
N VAL A 93 -24.55 0.62 -6.72
CA VAL A 93 -24.57 1.34 -5.45
C VAL A 93 -25.88 2.10 -5.26
N GLY A 94 -26.15 2.55 -4.03
CA GLY A 94 -27.41 3.25 -3.71
C GLY A 94 -28.65 2.38 -3.99
N ASP A 95 -29.66 2.96 -4.61
CA ASP A 95 -30.93 2.26 -4.91
C ASP A 95 -30.78 1.07 -5.87
N ALA A 96 -29.67 1.01 -6.62
CA ALA A 96 -29.38 -0.11 -7.50
C ALA A 96 -28.76 -1.32 -6.77
N LEU A 97 -28.31 -1.14 -5.53
CA LEU A 97 -27.74 -2.21 -4.71
C LEU A 97 -28.88 -3.01 -4.03
N GLY A 98 -29.15 -4.21 -4.55
CA GLY A 98 -30.10 -5.12 -3.91
C GLY A 98 -29.56 -5.70 -2.59
N GLU A 99 -30.46 -6.05 -1.68
CA GLU A 99 -30.11 -6.58 -0.35
C GLU A 99 -29.27 -7.86 -0.43
N ASP A 100 -29.61 -8.76 -1.35
CA ASP A 100 -28.89 -10.04 -1.54
C ASP A 100 -27.41 -9.81 -1.91
N LEU A 101 -27.13 -8.78 -2.71
CA LEU A 101 -25.75 -8.42 -3.05
C LEU A 101 -25.08 -7.63 -1.91
N ALA A 102 -25.82 -6.74 -1.25
CA ALA A 102 -25.30 -5.91 -0.17
C ALA A 102 -24.66 -6.75 0.96
N VAL A 103 -25.29 -7.86 1.35
CA VAL A 103 -24.78 -8.78 2.38
C VAL A 103 -23.59 -9.61 1.92
N ARG A 104 -23.27 -9.59 0.61
CA ARG A 104 -22.14 -10.30 0.00
C ARG A 104 -20.94 -9.39 -0.32
N ILE A 105 -21.06 -8.07 -0.06
CA ILE A 105 -19.95 -7.12 -0.26
C ILE A 105 -19.40 -6.69 1.09
N GLY A 106 -18.11 -6.95 1.32
CA GLY A 106 -17.41 -6.59 2.55
C GLY A 106 -16.29 -5.56 2.34
N CYS A 107 -15.69 -5.10 3.46
CA CYS A 107 -14.61 -4.12 3.50
C CYS A 107 -13.48 -4.58 4.42
N VAL A 108 -12.24 -4.54 3.94
CA VAL A 108 -11.02 -4.78 4.71
C VAL A 108 -9.97 -3.74 4.36
N ILE A 109 -9.98 -2.60 5.05
CA ILE A 109 -9.03 -1.50 4.82
C ILE A 109 -8.36 -1.17 6.15
N GLY A 110 -7.03 -1.24 6.18
CA GLY A 110 -6.23 -1.02 7.38
C GLY A 110 -5.36 0.23 7.31
N SER A 111 -4.73 0.54 8.44
CA SER A 111 -3.70 1.56 8.59
C SER A 111 -2.64 1.04 9.57
N GLY A 112 -1.39 1.47 9.42
CA GLY A 112 -0.32 1.02 10.29
C GLY A 112 -0.37 1.68 11.67
N ILE A 113 -0.65 2.98 11.73
CA ILE A 113 -0.68 3.77 12.96
C ILE A 113 -2.06 4.37 13.21
N GLY A 114 -2.83 4.66 12.16
CA GLY A 114 -4.16 5.27 12.27
C GLY A 114 -4.09 6.77 12.56
N GLY A 115 -4.98 7.26 13.43
CA GLY A 115 -5.19 8.70 13.66
C GLY A 115 -4.14 9.39 14.52
N LEU A 116 -2.85 9.21 14.21
CA LEU A 116 -1.75 9.82 14.97
C LEU A 116 -1.85 11.36 15.03
N PRO A 117 -2.11 12.10 13.93
CA PRO A 117 -2.29 13.54 13.99
C PRO A 117 -3.46 13.98 14.90
N MET A 118 -4.57 13.25 14.88
CA MET A 118 -5.72 13.50 15.77
C MET A 118 -5.37 13.27 17.23
N ILE A 119 -4.58 12.23 17.53
CA ILE A 119 -4.09 11.93 18.88
C ILE A 119 -3.18 13.06 19.37
N GLU A 120 -2.23 13.53 18.55
CA GLU A 120 -1.34 14.67 18.87
C GLU A 120 -2.14 15.94 19.19
N ALA A 121 -3.05 16.30 18.29
CA ALA A 121 -3.87 17.50 18.45
C ALA A 121 -4.77 17.41 19.69
N THR A 122 -5.41 16.27 19.93
CA THR A 122 -6.28 16.06 21.08
C THR A 122 -5.50 16.06 22.40
N HIS A 123 -4.30 15.47 22.42
CA HIS A 123 -3.43 15.52 23.59
C HIS A 123 -3.00 16.96 23.92
N THR A 124 -2.70 17.76 22.93
CA THR A 124 -2.36 19.18 23.09
C THR A 124 -3.54 19.96 23.66
N GLU A 125 -4.76 19.77 23.15
CA GLU A 125 -5.98 20.37 23.69
C GLU A 125 -6.24 19.95 25.13
N LEU A 126 -6.10 18.66 25.44
CA LEU A 126 -6.26 18.12 26.80
C LEU A 126 -5.29 18.79 27.78
N THR A 127 -4.02 18.90 27.41
CA THR A 127 -2.97 19.47 28.26
C THR A 127 -3.18 20.98 28.49
N ASN A 128 -3.53 21.70 27.46
CA ASN A 128 -3.64 23.17 27.53
C ASN A 128 -4.99 23.66 28.04
N ARG A 129 -6.09 22.91 27.81
CA ARG A 129 -7.47 23.41 28.03
C ARG A 129 -8.35 22.45 28.84
N GLY A 130 -7.82 21.28 29.23
CA GLY A 130 -8.49 20.31 30.08
C GLY A 130 -9.47 19.38 29.35
N PRO A 131 -10.00 18.36 30.05
CA PRO A 131 -10.71 17.22 29.44
C PRO A 131 -12.04 17.61 28.75
N ARG A 132 -12.64 18.75 29.14
CA ARG A 132 -13.90 19.22 28.52
C ARG A 132 -13.73 19.66 27.04
N ARG A 133 -12.50 19.73 26.55
CA ARG A 133 -12.18 20.13 25.17
C ARG A 133 -11.95 18.96 24.25
N ILE A 134 -11.90 17.73 24.77
CA ILE A 134 -11.81 16.52 23.94
C ILE A 134 -13.08 16.41 23.09
N SER A 135 -12.88 16.24 21.78
CA SER A 135 -13.97 16.04 20.85
C SER A 135 -14.73 14.73 21.13
N PRO A 136 -16.06 14.71 21.06
CA PRO A 136 -16.82 13.46 21.14
C PRO A 136 -16.51 12.50 19.98
N PHE A 137 -15.93 13.02 18.90
CA PHE A 137 -15.50 12.23 17.74
C PHE A 137 -14.05 11.73 17.84
N PHE A 138 -13.31 12.05 18.90
CA PHE A 138 -11.90 11.68 19.03
C PHE A 138 -11.66 10.17 18.81
N VAL A 139 -12.41 9.32 19.51
CA VAL A 139 -12.23 7.88 19.39
C VAL A 139 -12.57 7.38 17.98
N PRO A 140 -13.77 7.63 17.40
CA PRO A 140 -14.08 7.18 16.06
C PRO A 140 -13.20 7.82 14.98
N ALA A 141 -12.67 9.03 15.20
CA ALA A 141 -11.74 9.67 14.27
C ALA A 141 -10.35 9.02 14.24
N SER A 142 -9.97 8.29 15.30
CA SER A 142 -8.60 7.78 15.49
C SER A 142 -8.46 6.28 15.26
N ILE A 143 -9.51 5.47 15.45
CA ILE A 143 -9.43 4.01 15.37
C ILE A 143 -9.44 3.50 13.93
N ILE A 144 -8.60 2.50 13.66
CA ILE A 144 -8.22 2.10 12.31
C ILE A 144 -9.37 1.49 11.51
N ASN A 145 -10.27 0.74 12.15
CA ASN A 145 -11.39 0.09 11.48
C ASN A 145 -12.44 1.07 10.91
N MET A 146 -12.32 2.36 11.22
CA MET A 146 -13.30 3.34 10.77
C MET A 146 -13.22 3.65 9.28
N ILE A 147 -12.12 3.34 8.59
CA ILE A 147 -12.10 3.42 7.12
C ILE A 147 -13.12 2.43 6.56
N SER A 148 -13.00 1.15 6.94
CA SER A 148 -13.96 0.10 6.50
C SER A 148 -15.39 0.41 6.94
N GLY A 149 -15.57 0.93 8.17
CA GLY A 149 -16.87 1.35 8.69
C GLY A 149 -17.51 2.46 7.85
N HIS A 150 -16.78 3.51 7.52
CA HIS A 150 -17.30 4.61 6.69
C HIS A 150 -17.59 4.17 5.24
N VAL A 151 -16.74 3.34 4.65
CA VAL A 151 -16.99 2.77 3.31
C VAL A 151 -18.24 1.91 3.30
N SER A 152 -18.40 1.02 4.29
CA SER A 152 -19.60 0.18 4.47
C SER A 152 -20.87 1.03 4.60
N MET A 153 -20.88 2.03 5.49
CA MET A 153 -22.02 2.92 5.70
C MET A 153 -22.35 3.74 4.44
N ARG A 154 -21.32 4.23 3.73
CA ARG A 154 -21.49 5.07 2.54
C ARG A 154 -22.16 4.34 1.38
N PHE A 155 -21.80 3.09 1.17
CA PHE A 155 -22.27 2.30 0.04
C PHE A 155 -23.37 1.28 0.40
N GLY A 156 -23.66 1.10 1.68
CA GLY A 156 -24.64 0.10 2.13
C GLY A 156 -24.11 -1.34 2.07
N PHE A 157 -22.78 -1.55 2.11
CA PHE A 157 -22.17 -2.88 2.10
C PHE A 157 -22.28 -3.53 3.47
N LYS A 158 -22.85 -4.74 3.53
CA LYS A 158 -23.25 -5.44 4.77
C LYS A 158 -22.51 -6.76 5.01
N GLY A 159 -21.57 -7.10 4.13
CA GLY A 159 -20.69 -8.26 4.29
C GLY A 159 -19.63 -8.05 5.39
N PRO A 160 -18.57 -8.88 5.44
CA PRO A 160 -17.51 -8.77 6.45
C PRO A 160 -16.91 -7.36 6.49
N ASN A 161 -16.76 -6.78 7.70
CA ASN A 161 -16.26 -5.43 7.91
C ASN A 161 -15.19 -5.45 9.00
N ILE A 162 -13.92 -5.45 8.61
CA ILE A 162 -12.78 -5.53 9.51
C ILE A 162 -11.64 -4.60 9.10
N ALA A 163 -10.64 -4.46 9.96
CA ALA A 163 -9.35 -3.87 9.62
C ALA A 163 -8.22 -4.79 10.13
N ILE A 164 -7.11 -4.80 9.40
CA ILE A 164 -5.89 -5.49 9.80
C ILE A 164 -4.82 -4.43 10.08
N VAL A 165 -3.97 -4.69 11.06
CA VAL A 165 -2.85 -3.82 11.44
C VAL A 165 -1.59 -4.68 11.57
N THR A 166 -0.69 -4.54 10.62
CA THR A 166 0.59 -5.28 10.54
C THR A 166 1.73 -4.39 10.03
N ALA A 167 1.80 -3.18 10.62
CA ALA A 167 2.79 -2.16 10.25
C ALA A 167 2.86 -1.92 8.73
N CYS A 168 4.05 -1.98 8.13
CA CYS A 168 4.24 -1.72 6.70
C CYS A 168 3.61 -2.76 5.76
N THR A 169 3.13 -3.90 6.30
CA THR A 169 2.49 -4.98 5.53
C THR A 169 0.96 -4.89 5.53
N THR A 170 0.40 -3.96 6.30
CA THR A 170 -1.05 -3.81 6.56
C THR A 170 -1.90 -3.90 5.29
N GLY A 171 -1.69 -3.01 4.32
CA GLY A 171 -2.51 -2.96 3.11
C GLY A 171 -2.41 -4.22 2.25
N LEU A 172 -1.24 -4.84 2.19
CA LEU A 172 -1.03 -6.11 1.51
C LEU A 172 -1.78 -7.25 2.21
N HIS A 173 -1.71 -7.32 3.54
CA HIS A 173 -2.45 -8.31 4.33
C HIS A 173 -3.96 -8.12 4.20
N CYS A 174 -4.45 -6.86 4.20
CA CYS A 174 -5.87 -6.57 3.94
C CYS A 174 -6.33 -7.15 2.61
N ILE A 175 -5.56 -6.96 1.53
CA ILE A 175 -5.87 -7.49 0.20
C ILE A 175 -5.83 -9.01 0.19
N GLY A 176 -4.80 -9.62 0.78
CA GLY A 176 -4.65 -11.07 0.83
C GLY A 176 -5.76 -11.77 1.62
N GLU A 177 -6.11 -11.26 2.80
CA GLU A 177 -7.19 -11.83 3.62
C GLU A 177 -8.57 -11.58 3.00
N ALA A 178 -8.79 -10.43 2.35
CA ALA A 178 -10.00 -10.18 1.58
C ALA A 178 -10.16 -11.21 0.44
N GLY A 179 -9.07 -11.53 -0.27
CA GLY A 179 -9.05 -12.60 -1.26
C GLY A 179 -9.44 -13.95 -0.66
N ARG A 180 -8.91 -14.31 0.51
CA ARG A 180 -9.28 -15.54 1.23
C ARG A 180 -10.77 -15.58 1.61
N MET A 181 -11.33 -14.46 2.09
CA MET A 181 -12.77 -14.41 2.41
C MET A 181 -13.64 -14.72 1.18
N ILE A 182 -13.23 -14.24 -0.01
CA ILE A 182 -13.92 -14.59 -1.26
C ILE A 182 -13.71 -16.06 -1.60
N GLU A 183 -12.48 -16.57 -1.49
CA GLU A 183 -12.17 -17.98 -1.76
C GLU A 183 -12.96 -18.96 -0.87
N TYR A 184 -13.12 -18.63 0.40
CA TYR A 184 -13.93 -19.41 1.35
C TYR A 184 -15.44 -19.24 1.19
N GLY A 185 -15.89 -18.21 0.48
CA GLY A 185 -17.30 -17.95 0.25
C GLY A 185 -17.98 -17.08 1.30
N ASP A 186 -17.22 -16.41 2.17
CA ASP A 186 -17.76 -15.45 3.15
C ASP A 186 -18.33 -14.20 2.47
N ALA A 187 -17.73 -13.82 1.33
CA ALA A 187 -18.14 -12.70 0.49
C ALA A 187 -18.02 -13.06 -1.00
N ASP A 188 -18.68 -12.30 -1.87
CA ASP A 188 -18.48 -12.35 -3.32
C ASP A 188 -17.66 -11.18 -3.82
N VAL A 189 -17.67 -10.07 -3.06
CA VAL A 189 -16.92 -8.85 -3.35
C VAL A 189 -16.31 -8.31 -2.06
N MET A 190 -15.06 -7.84 -2.15
CA MET A 190 -14.37 -7.17 -1.03
C MET A 190 -13.70 -5.89 -1.50
N VAL A 191 -13.95 -4.79 -0.78
CA VAL A 191 -13.19 -3.54 -0.92
C VAL A 191 -12.02 -3.60 0.03
N ALA A 192 -10.79 -3.67 -0.49
CA ALA A 192 -9.62 -4.00 0.31
C ALA A 192 -8.41 -3.10 0.01
N GLY A 193 -7.62 -2.81 1.02
CA GLY A 193 -6.42 -1.99 0.85
C GLY A 193 -5.86 -1.43 2.14
N GLY A 194 -5.15 -0.32 2.01
CA GLY A 194 -4.55 0.38 3.16
C GLY A 194 -4.44 1.88 2.94
N SER A 195 -4.39 2.60 4.04
CA SER A 195 -4.27 4.06 4.10
C SER A 195 -3.38 4.49 5.25
N GLU A 196 -2.67 5.59 5.09
CA GLU A 196 -1.85 6.19 6.15
C GLU A 196 -1.77 7.70 5.98
N ALA A 197 -1.77 8.45 7.11
CA ALA A 197 -1.58 9.91 7.13
C ALA A 197 -0.73 10.34 8.33
N THR A 198 0.48 9.80 8.44
CA THR A 198 1.36 9.96 9.62
C THR A 198 2.50 10.95 9.41
N VAL A 199 2.45 11.81 8.38
CA VAL A 199 3.36 12.94 8.25
C VAL A 199 2.98 14.01 9.27
N SER A 200 3.51 13.86 10.48
CA SER A 200 3.22 14.66 11.67
C SER A 200 4.48 14.79 12.54
N PRO A 201 4.51 15.68 13.53
CA PRO A 201 5.64 15.82 14.46
C PRO A 201 6.04 14.50 15.14
N LEU A 202 5.09 13.73 15.70
CA LEU A 202 5.40 12.43 16.33
C LEU A 202 5.77 11.37 15.30
N GLY A 203 5.14 11.35 14.12
CA GLY A 203 5.49 10.42 13.06
C GLY A 203 6.92 10.61 12.57
N ILE A 204 7.28 11.82 12.16
CA ILE A 204 8.65 12.16 11.72
C ILE A 204 9.64 12.02 12.89
N GLY A 205 9.30 12.56 14.07
CA GLY A 205 10.17 12.52 15.24
C GLY A 205 10.45 11.10 15.73
N GLY A 206 9.43 10.23 15.76
CA GLY A 206 9.56 8.85 16.18
C GLY A 206 10.49 8.02 15.28
N PHE A 207 10.28 8.09 13.96
CA PHE A 207 11.15 7.39 13.00
C PHE A 207 12.56 8.01 12.91
N ALA A 208 12.68 9.32 13.07
CA ALA A 208 13.99 10.00 13.14
C ALA A 208 14.79 9.57 14.39
N ALA A 209 14.13 9.42 15.56
CA ALA A 209 14.75 8.92 16.78
C ALA A 209 15.31 7.49 16.61
N MET A 210 14.68 6.67 15.77
CA MET A 210 15.14 5.32 15.41
C MET A 210 16.29 5.36 14.35
N ARG A 211 16.62 6.54 13.81
CA ARG A 211 17.56 6.70 12.67
C ARG A 211 17.13 5.90 11.43
N ALA A 212 15.83 5.79 11.21
CA ALA A 212 15.27 5.03 10.10
C ALA A 212 15.00 5.89 8.86
N LEU A 213 14.93 7.22 9.03
CA LEU A 213 14.63 8.17 7.94
C LEU A 213 15.90 8.67 7.26
N SER A 214 15.80 8.90 5.95
CA SER A 214 16.80 9.68 5.21
C SER A 214 16.88 11.11 5.75
N THR A 215 18.09 11.63 5.83
CA THR A 215 18.38 13.01 6.23
C THR A 215 18.88 13.88 5.07
N ARG A 216 18.66 13.45 3.83
CA ARG A 216 19.02 14.18 2.61
C ARG A 216 18.06 15.34 2.36
N ASN A 217 18.03 16.29 3.30
CA ASN A 217 17.10 17.42 3.30
C ASN A 217 17.39 18.44 2.19
N ASP A 218 18.62 18.50 1.70
CA ASP A 218 19.07 19.47 0.68
C ASP A 218 18.64 19.04 -0.73
N ASP A 219 18.31 17.75 -0.93
CA ASP A 219 17.86 17.21 -2.20
C ASP A 219 16.73 16.17 -1.98
N PRO A 220 15.53 16.63 -1.61
CA PRO A 220 14.42 15.76 -1.26
C PRO A 220 14.05 14.74 -2.35
N LYS A 221 14.09 15.16 -3.62
CA LYS A 221 13.66 14.33 -4.75
C LYS A 221 14.56 13.10 -4.97
N THR A 222 15.81 13.15 -4.52
CA THR A 222 16.77 12.05 -4.63
C THR A 222 16.99 11.29 -3.32
N ALA A 223 16.23 11.61 -2.26
CA ALA A 223 16.41 11.02 -0.94
C ALA A 223 16.01 9.55 -0.87
N SER A 224 14.87 9.19 -1.46
CA SER A 224 14.46 7.78 -1.59
C SER A 224 15.14 7.15 -2.81
N ARG A 225 16.09 6.24 -2.55
CA ARG A 225 16.96 5.62 -3.55
C ARG A 225 17.22 4.14 -3.29
N PRO A 226 16.18 3.29 -3.36
CA PRO A 226 16.34 1.86 -3.13
C PRO A 226 17.48 1.27 -3.98
N TRP A 227 18.32 0.42 -3.35
CA TRP A 227 19.49 -0.26 -3.94
C TRP A 227 20.61 0.64 -4.47
N ASP A 228 20.52 1.96 -4.33
CA ASP A 228 21.66 2.85 -4.53
C ASP A 228 22.64 2.72 -3.35
N LYS A 229 23.94 2.84 -3.64
CA LYS A 229 25.01 2.69 -2.64
C LYS A 229 24.91 3.75 -1.53
N ASP A 230 24.46 4.95 -1.88
CA ASP A 230 24.40 6.10 -0.97
C ASP A 230 23.02 6.26 -0.29
N ARG A 231 22.19 5.20 -0.24
CA ARG A 231 20.92 5.19 0.48
C ARG A 231 21.17 5.28 1.98
N ASP A 232 20.39 6.10 2.69
CA ASP A 232 20.61 6.42 4.11
C ASP A 232 19.36 6.25 4.99
N GLY A 233 18.26 5.72 4.46
CA GLY A 233 17.00 5.53 5.18
C GLY A 233 15.80 5.73 4.27
N PHE A 234 14.61 5.41 4.78
CA PHE A 234 13.39 5.64 4.02
C PHE A 234 12.90 7.09 4.13
N VAL A 235 12.06 7.52 3.22
CA VAL A 235 11.31 8.78 3.32
C VAL A 235 9.88 8.44 3.69
N LEU A 236 9.34 9.04 4.76
CA LEU A 236 7.94 8.84 5.15
C LEU A 236 7.00 9.42 4.10
N GLY A 237 5.98 8.64 3.73
CA GLY A 237 4.93 9.07 2.81
C GLY A 237 3.54 8.87 3.40
N GLU A 238 2.53 9.39 2.72
CA GLU A 238 1.12 9.26 3.09
C GLU A 238 0.24 9.03 1.86
N GLY A 239 -0.99 8.56 2.08
CA GLY A 239 -1.96 8.28 1.03
C GLY A 239 -2.68 6.96 1.24
N ALA A 240 -3.35 6.48 0.21
CA ALA A 240 -4.12 5.23 0.23
C ALA A 240 -4.10 4.51 -1.11
N GLY A 241 -4.16 3.19 -1.06
CA GLY A 241 -4.45 2.34 -2.21
C GLY A 241 -5.52 1.33 -1.85
N VAL A 242 -6.57 1.28 -2.64
CA VAL A 242 -7.72 0.40 -2.43
C VAL A 242 -8.08 -0.26 -3.75
N MET A 243 -8.48 -1.53 -3.69
CA MET A 243 -8.99 -2.25 -4.84
C MET A 243 -10.31 -2.96 -4.50
N VAL A 244 -11.10 -3.21 -5.51
CA VAL A 244 -12.25 -4.11 -5.46
C VAL A 244 -11.78 -5.48 -5.93
N LEU A 245 -11.88 -6.45 -5.03
CA LEU A 245 -11.71 -7.87 -5.32
C LEU A 245 -13.08 -8.51 -5.50
N GLU A 246 -13.18 -9.41 -6.46
CA GLU A 246 -14.47 -10.02 -6.83
C GLU A 246 -14.28 -11.48 -7.21
N GLU A 247 -15.25 -12.30 -6.89
CA GLU A 247 -15.32 -13.67 -7.37
C GLU A 247 -15.42 -13.69 -8.90
N TYR A 248 -14.64 -14.53 -9.55
CA TYR A 248 -14.44 -14.51 -11.01
C TYR A 248 -15.73 -14.73 -11.80
N GLU A 249 -16.56 -15.71 -11.44
CA GLU A 249 -17.79 -15.97 -12.18
C GLU A 249 -18.84 -14.86 -11.92
N HIS A 250 -18.87 -14.28 -10.72
CA HIS A 250 -19.67 -13.11 -10.40
C HIS A 250 -19.25 -11.91 -11.28
N ALA A 251 -17.96 -11.62 -11.37
CA ALA A 251 -17.41 -10.53 -12.20
C ALA A 251 -17.77 -10.73 -13.69
N ARG A 252 -17.61 -11.95 -14.20
CA ARG A 252 -17.97 -12.28 -15.59
C ARG A 252 -19.46 -12.15 -15.87
N ALA A 253 -20.28 -12.63 -14.96
CA ALA A 253 -21.73 -12.62 -15.12
C ALA A 253 -22.31 -11.20 -15.26
N ARG A 254 -21.70 -10.22 -14.57
CA ARG A 254 -22.09 -8.79 -14.69
C ARG A 254 -21.31 -8.01 -15.76
N GLY A 255 -20.41 -8.66 -16.50
CA GLY A 255 -19.60 -8.00 -17.55
C GLY A 255 -18.57 -7.03 -17.00
N ALA A 256 -18.03 -7.25 -15.79
CA ALA A 256 -17.02 -6.39 -15.19
C ALA A 256 -15.72 -6.39 -15.99
N ARG A 257 -15.05 -5.23 -16.04
CA ARG A 257 -13.64 -5.18 -16.44
C ARG A 257 -12.81 -5.93 -15.41
N ILE A 258 -11.92 -6.78 -15.86
CA ILE A 258 -10.97 -7.51 -15.01
C ILE A 258 -9.56 -6.99 -15.32
N TYR A 259 -8.88 -6.47 -14.32
CA TYR A 259 -7.49 -6.02 -14.45
C TYR A 259 -6.48 -7.16 -14.33
N ALA A 260 -6.68 -8.04 -13.36
CA ALA A 260 -5.81 -9.16 -13.03
C ALA A 260 -6.55 -10.17 -12.16
N GLU A 261 -6.01 -11.39 -12.05
CA GLU A 261 -6.38 -12.36 -11.01
C GLU A 261 -5.44 -12.21 -9.80
N LEU A 262 -5.98 -12.11 -8.60
CA LEU A 262 -5.24 -12.33 -7.36
C LEU A 262 -5.09 -13.85 -7.18
N ALA A 263 -3.98 -14.39 -7.70
CA ALA A 263 -3.76 -15.83 -7.81
C ALA A 263 -3.22 -16.45 -6.54
N GLY A 264 -2.50 -15.68 -5.70
CA GLY A 264 -1.89 -16.21 -4.50
C GLY A 264 -1.55 -15.19 -3.44
N PHE A 265 -1.54 -15.67 -2.19
CA PHE A 265 -1.15 -14.92 -1.01
C PHE A 265 -0.33 -15.78 -0.05
N GLY A 266 0.77 -15.24 0.46
CA GLY A 266 1.64 -15.89 1.43
C GLY A 266 2.03 -14.95 2.55
N MET A 267 2.11 -15.51 3.76
CA MET A 267 2.55 -14.80 4.96
C MET A 267 3.65 -15.58 5.69
N SER A 268 4.47 -14.87 6.44
CA SER A 268 5.43 -15.46 7.38
C SER A 268 5.78 -14.49 8.50
N ALA A 269 6.43 -14.98 9.53
CA ALA A 269 7.02 -14.15 10.58
C ALA A 269 8.54 -14.43 10.68
N ASP A 270 9.33 -13.40 10.97
CA ASP A 270 10.78 -13.54 11.16
C ASP A 270 11.12 -14.21 12.50
N ALA A 271 10.32 -13.97 13.52
CA ALA A 271 10.51 -14.44 14.90
C ALA A 271 11.92 -14.10 15.46
N GLY A 272 12.49 -12.99 14.98
CA GLY A 272 13.83 -12.54 15.32
C GLY A 272 13.80 -11.21 16.09
N HIS A 273 14.10 -10.12 15.43
CA HIS A 273 14.18 -8.80 16.03
C HIS A 273 12.97 -7.94 15.66
N MET A 274 12.59 -7.00 16.53
CA MET A 274 11.41 -6.13 16.38
C MET A 274 11.48 -5.25 15.12
N THR A 275 12.66 -4.77 14.72
CA THR A 275 12.83 -3.84 13.60
C THR A 275 13.90 -4.27 12.59
N ALA A 276 14.82 -5.18 12.95
CA ALA A 276 15.85 -5.65 12.03
C ALA A 276 15.24 -6.71 11.08
N PRO A 277 15.29 -6.47 9.76
CA PRO A 277 14.73 -7.43 8.80
C PRO A 277 15.56 -8.70 8.72
N SER A 278 14.90 -9.84 8.50
CA SER A 278 15.57 -11.10 8.16
C SER A 278 15.51 -11.37 6.65
N MET A 279 16.29 -12.32 6.18
CA MET A 279 16.19 -12.82 4.81
C MET A 279 15.20 -13.99 4.71
N ASP A 280 15.11 -14.83 5.72
CA ASP A 280 14.34 -16.09 5.66
C ASP A 280 12.82 -15.87 5.69
N GLY A 281 12.33 -14.94 6.51
CA GLY A 281 10.90 -14.60 6.55
C GLY A 281 10.35 -14.17 5.19
N PRO A 282 10.91 -13.15 4.55
CA PRO A 282 10.57 -12.74 3.18
C PRO A 282 10.60 -13.88 2.17
N ARG A 283 11.66 -14.69 2.18
CA ARG A 283 11.78 -15.87 1.32
C ARG A 283 10.61 -16.85 1.51
N ARG A 284 10.25 -17.16 2.76
CA ARG A 284 9.13 -18.06 3.08
C ARG A 284 7.78 -17.48 2.65
N ALA A 285 7.56 -16.18 2.80
CA ALA A 285 6.35 -15.51 2.34
C ALA A 285 6.20 -15.61 0.82
N MET A 286 7.27 -15.32 0.04
CA MET A 286 7.28 -15.45 -1.42
C MET A 286 6.99 -16.89 -1.86
N LEU A 287 7.69 -17.89 -1.31
CA LEU A 287 7.47 -19.31 -1.65
C LEU A 287 6.07 -19.78 -1.26
N SER A 288 5.52 -19.29 -0.15
CA SER A 288 4.14 -19.58 0.27
C SER A 288 3.12 -19.01 -0.71
N ALA A 289 3.30 -17.78 -1.15
CA ALA A 289 2.42 -17.11 -2.12
C ALA A 289 2.45 -17.83 -3.48
N LEU A 290 3.63 -18.16 -3.98
CA LEU A 290 3.80 -18.90 -5.26
C LEU A 290 3.16 -20.27 -5.21
N ARG A 291 3.35 -21.04 -4.12
CA ARG A 291 2.65 -22.32 -3.92
C ARG A 291 1.14 -22.14 -3.88
N ASN A 292 0.66 -21.12 -3.19
CA ASN A 292 -0.77 -20.82 -3.10
C ASN A 292 -1.34 -20.45 -4.48
N ALA A 293 -0.56 -19.76 -5.33
CA ALA A 293 -0.91 -19.43 -6.71
C ALA A 293 -0.80 -20.63 -7.70
N GLY A 294 -0.21 -21.74 -7.30
CA GLY A 294 0.13 -22.84 -8.24
C GLY A 294 1.12 -22.37 -9.32
N THR A 295 2.04 -21.47 -8.98
CA THR A 295 3.00 -20.83 -9.88
C THR A 295 4.41 -21.27 -9.54
N ASN A 296 5.18 -21.68 -10.54
CA ASN A 296 6.59 -21.99 -10.36
C ASN A 296 7.43 -20.73 -10.27
N THR A 297 8.58 -20.80 -9.62
CA THR A 297 9.49 -19.67 -9.44
C THR A 297 10.03 -19.10 -10.74
N ASP A 298 10.18 -19.92 -11.76
CA ASP A 298 10.66 -19.57 -13.10
C ASP A 298 9.61 -18.91 -14.02
N GLN A 299 8.39 -18.72 -13.52
CA GLN A 299 7.30 -18.03 -14.22
C GLN A 299 7.12 -16.57 -13.79
N VAL A 300 7.86 -16.09 -12.78
CA VAL A 300 7.76 -14.71 -12.29
C VAL A 300 8.45 -13.78 -13.27
N ASP A 301 7.71 -12.80 -13.81
CA ASP A 301 8.24 -11.82 -14.75
C ASP A 301 8.65 -10.51 -14.05
N TYR A 302 7.84 -10.07 -13.09
CA TYR A 302 7.95 -8.78 -12.44
C TYR A 302 7.73 -8.88 -10.93
N LEU A 303 8.49 -8.11 -10.16
CA LEU A 303 8.37 -8.03 -8.70
C LEU A 303 8.39 -6.57 -8.24
N ASN A 304 7.27 -6.09 -7.70
CA ASN A 304 7.23 -4.84 -6.96
C ASN A 304 7.67 -5.11 -5.52
N ALA A 305 8.87 -4.65 -5.20
CA ALA A 305 9.55 -4.94 -3.94
C ALA A 305 9.05 -4.07 -2.78
N HIS A 306 9.41 -4.48 -1.57
CA HIS A 306 9.30 -3.61 -0.42
C HIS A 306 10.25 -2.42 -0.54
N GLY A 307 11.53 -2.64 -0.87
CA GLY A 307 12.53 -1.66 -1.32
C GLY A 307 12.41 -0.28 -0.70
N THR A 308 12.77 -0.15 0.58
CA THR A 308 12.52 1.06 1.39
C THR A 308 13.59 2.12 1.32
N SER A 309 14.70 1.88 0.60
CA SER A 309 15.89 2.75 0.62
C SER A 309 16.66 2.70 1.94
N THR A 310 16.58 1.58 2.67
CA THR A 310 17.37 1.35 3.86
C THR A 310 18.54 0.42 3.53
N PRO A 311 19.76 0.66 4.09
CA PRO A 311 20.93 -0.14 3.76
C PRO A 311 20.72 -1.64 3.93
N LEU A 312 20.25 -2.05 5.10
CA LEU A 312 20.05 -3.47 5.43
C LEU A 312 18.78 -4.06 4.81
N GLY A 313 17.70 -3.28 4.74
CA GLY A 313 16.41 -3.75 4.22
C GLY A 313 16.50 -4.17 2.76
N ASP A 314 17.06 -3.31 1.93
CA ASP A 314 17.17 -3.53 0.49
C ASP A 314 18.13 -4.69 0.15
N LEU A 315 19.24 -4.81 0.90
CA LEU A 315 20.17 -5.93 0.76
C LEU A 315 19.51 -7.27 1.15
N ASN A 316 18.82 -7.31 2.29
CA ASN A 316 18.13 -8.52 2.74
C ASN A 316 17.03 -8.94 1.78
N GLU A 317 16.25 -8.00 1.22
CA GLU A 317 15.25 -8.31 0.21
C GLU A 317 15.88 -8.86 -1.08
N THR A 318 16.98 -8.26 -1.55
CA THR A 318 17.76 -8.79 -2.69
C THR A 318 18.15 -10.25 -2.46
N ASN A 319 18.69 -10.56 -1.29
CA ASN A 319 19.10 -11.93 -0.93
C ASN A 319 17.90 -12.87 -0.78
N ALA A 320 16.78 -12.39 -0.23
CA ALA A 320 15.55 -13.16 -0.12
C ALA A 320 14.95 -13.50 -1.49
N ILE A 321 14.94 -12.56 -2.44
CA ILE A 321 14.51 -12.78 -3.82
C ILE A 321 15.39 -13.83 -4.51
N LYS A 322 16.71 -13.71 -4.40
CA LYS A 322 17.67 -14.72 -4.93
C LYS A 322 17.42 -16.11 -4.31
N ALA A 323 17.23 -16.18 -3.00
CA ALA A 323 16.98 -17.43 -2.30
C ALA A 323 15.60 -18.06 -2.60
N ALA A 324 14.60 -17.23 -2.95
CA ALA A 324 13.27 -17.72 -3.32
C ALA A 324 13.19 -18.17 -4.78
N LEU A 325 13.79 -17.42 -5.71
CA LEU A 325 13.65 -17.64 -7.15
C LEU A 325 14.85 -18.37 -7.79
N GLY A 326 15.93 -18.57 -7.04
CA GLY A 326 17.15 -19.21 -7.56
C GLY A 326 17.77 -18.43 -8.72
N ASP A 327 18.27 -19.14 -9.73
CA ASP A 327 18.90 -18.50 -10.92
C ASP A 327 17.93 -17.62 -11.71
N HIS A 328 16.61 -17.86 -11.57
CA HIS A 328 15.60 -17.06 -12.24
C HIS A 328 15.51 -15.62 -11.72
N ALA A 329 15.95 -15.35 -10.49
CA ALA A 329 15.96 -14.02 -9.89
C ALA A 329 16.66 -12.96 -10.78
N ARG A 330 17.67 -13.37 -11.57
CA ARG A 330 18.41 -12.51 -12.51
C ARG A 330 17.64 -12.18 -13.79
N LYS A 331 16.50 -12.82 -14.04
CA LYS A 331 15.64 -12.59 -15.21
C LYS A 331 14.38 -11.79 -14.85
N VAL A 332 14.09 -11.66 -13.54
CA VAL A 332 12.94 -10.91 -13.02
C VAL A 332 13.29 -9.43 -13.00
N VAL A 333 12.39 -8.60 -13.51
CA VAL A 333 12.47 -7.15 -13.32
C VAL A 333 11.90 -6.79 -11.95
N VAL A 334 12.72 -6.25 -11.09
CA VAL A 334 12.35 -5.78 -9.74
C VAL A 334 12.20 -4.27 -9.77
N ASN A 335 11.25 -3.69 -9.05
CA ASN A 335 11.25 -2.25 -8.82
C ASN A 335 10.72 -1.87 -7.44
N SER A 336 11.00 -0.64 -7.01
CA SER A 336 10.35 -0.02 -5.87
C SER A 336 9.81 1.36 -6.24
N THR A 337 8.48 1.47 -6.21
CA THR A 337 7.79 2.75 -6.41
C THR A 337 7.97 3.70 -5.21
N LYS A 338 8.48 3.21 -4.07
CA LYS A 338 8.87 4.05 -2.93
C LYS A 338 9.96 5.06 -3.25
N SER A 339 10.73 4.84 -4.31
CA SER A 339 11.67 5.85 -4.83
C SER A 339 10.97 7.15 -5.21
N MET A 340 9.67 7.09 -5.57
CA MET A 340 8.86 8.23 -6.00
C MET A 340 7.81 8.65 -4.95
N THR A 341 7.17 7.70 -4.29
CA THR A 341 6.08 7.98 -3.34
C THR A 341 6.55 8.17 -1.89
N GLY A 342 7.78 7.74 -1.55
CA GLY A 342 8.14 7.47 -0.17
C GLY A 342 7.42 6.22 0.37
N HIS A 343 7.56 5.95 1.65
CA HIS A 343 7.01 4.79 2.33
C HIS A 343 5.74 5.15 3.09
N LEU A 344 4.59 4.71 2.60
CA LEU A 344 3.27 5.00 3.17
C LEU A 344 2.89 4.10 4.36
N LEU A 345 3.84 3.41 4.98
CA LEU A 345 3.60 2.49 6.09
C LEU A 345 2.44 1.52 5.79
N GLY A 346 1.33 1.59 6.54
CA GLY A 346 0.17 0.73 6.34
C GLY A 346 -0.55 0.93 5.00
N GLY A 347 -0.46 2.12 4.40
CA GLY A 347 -0.96 2.41 3.06
C GLY A 347 -0.11 1.82 1.93
N ALA A 348 1.17 1.52 2.21
CA ALA A 348 2.14 1.09 1.20
C ALA A 348 1.69 -0.18 0.44
N GLY A 349 1.24 -1.21 1.16
CA GLY A 349 0.78 -2.46 0.54
C GLY A 349 -0.42 -2.27 -0.38
N GLY A 350 -1.32 -1.37 -0.04
CA GLY A 350 -2.49 -1.02 -0.85
C GLY A 350 -2.09 -0.36 -2.17
N ILE A 351 -1.38 0.78 -2.07
CA ILE A 351 -1.01 1.56 -3.26
C ILE A 351 -0.08 0.80 -4.21
N GLU A 352 0.90 0.10 -3.66
CA GLU A 352 1.86 -0.66 -4.45
C GLU A 352 1.22 -1.89 -5.13
N SER A 353 0.18 -2.48 -4.52
CA SER A 353 -0.63 -3.51 -5.17
C SER A 353 -1.41 -2.94 -6.35
N VAL A 354 -1.98 -1.72 -6.24
CA VAL A 354 -2.60 -1.01 -7.36
C VAL A 354 -1.58 -0.83 -8.50
N PHE A 355 -0.38 -0.37 -8.19
CA PHE A 355 0.68 -0.18 -9.19
C PHE A 355 1.17 -1.49 -9.80
N THR A 356 1.21 -2.58 -9.02
CA THR A 356 1.56 -3.92 -9.52
C THR A 356 0.53 -4.44 -10.52
N VAL A 357 -0.76 -4.26 -10.22
CA VAL A 357 -1.86 -4.61 -11.14
C VAL A 357 -1.81 -3.77 -12.41
N LEU A 358 -1.50 -2.46 -12.31
CA LEU A 358 -1.34 -1.59 -13.48
C LEU A 358 -0.12 -1.99 -14.32
N ALA A 359 1.01 -2.38 -13.69
CA ALA A 359 2.19 -2.86 -14.42
C ALA A 359 1.85 -4.11 -15.25
N LEU A 360 1.12 -5.05 -14.67
CA LEU A 360 0.63 -6.24 -15.35
C LEU A 360 -0.39 -5.91 -16.43
N HIS A 361 -1.35 -5.00 -16.16
CA HIS A 361 -2.39 -4.62 -17.12
C HIS A 361 -1.82 -3.89 -18.35
N HIS A 362 -0.90 -2.94 -18.13
CA HIS A 362 -0.28 -2.12 -19.17
C HIS A 362 0.99 -2.74 -19.77
N GLN A 363 1.45 -3.91 -19.26
CA GLN A 363 2.66 -4.59 -19.72
C GLN A 363 3.90 -3.67 -19.65
N LYS A 364 4.03 -2.95 -18.52
CA LYS A 364 5.07 -1.93 -18.34
C LYS A 364 5.48 -1.81 -16.89
N SER A 365 6.79 -1.94 -16.61
CA SER A 365 7.35 -1.68 -15.27
C SER A 365 7.61 -0.19 -15.10
N PRO A 366 7.12 0.44 -14.00
CA PRO A 366 7.65 1.74 -13.58
C PRO A 366 9.13 1.63 -13.20
N PRO A 367 9.90 2.72 -13.23
CA PRO A 367 11.29 2.71 -12.79
C PRO A 367 11.41 2.66 -11.26
N THR A 368 12.58 2.22 -10.78
CA THR A 368 13.14 2.67 -9.53
C THR A 368 14.02 3.86 -9.82
N ILE A 369 13.61 5.07 -9.45
CA ILE A 369 14.43 6.26 -9.69
C ILE A 369 15.55 6.40 -8.65
N ASN A 370 16.52 7.26 -8.96
CA ASN A 370 17.64 7.63 -8.08
C ASN A 370 18.70 6.53 -7.87
N ILE A 371 18.75 5.53 -8.73
CA ILE A 371 19.88 4.59 -8.75
C ILE A 371 20.99 5.21 -9.61
N PHE A 372 21.84 6.02 -8.99
CA PHE A 372 22.98 6.64 -9.66
C PHE A 372 24.23 5.75 -9.59
N ASN A 373 24.36 5.00 -8.51
CA ASN A 373 25.44 4.07 -8.26
C ASN A 373 24.87 2.83 -7.56
N GLN A 374 24.47 1.84 -8.35
CA GLN A 374 23.89 0.62 -7.81
C GLN A 374 24.84 -0.07 -6.83
N ASP A 375 24.34 -0.45 -5.66
CA ASP A 375 25.10 -1.20 -4.67
C ASP A 375 25.53 -2.55 -5.26
N PRO A 376 26.85 -2.88 -5.32
CA PRO A 376 27.32 -4.11 -5.94
C PRO A 376 26.80 -5.39 -5.25
N GLU A 377 26.39 -5.33 -3.98
CA GLU A 377 25.76 -6.45 -3.30
C GLU A 377 24.28 -6.63 -3.68
N CYS A 378 23.67 -5.57 -4.24
CA CYS A 378 22.31 -5.56 -4.78
C CYS A 378 22.39 -5.72 -6.31
N ASP A 379 22.62 -6.94 -6.80
CA ASP A 379 23.03 -7.26 -8.17
C ASP A 379 21.87 -7.79 -9.07
N LEU A 380 20.62 -7.39 -8.81
CA LEU A 380 19.46 -7.71 -9.65
C LEU A 380 19.15 -6.57 -10.63
N ASP A 381 18.18 -6.79 -11.52
CA ASP A 381 17.65 -5.77 -12.43
C ASP A 381 16.55 -4.98 -11.70
N TYR A 382 16.84 -3.75 -11.30
CA TYR A 382 15.91 -2.90 -10.54
C TYR A 382 15.12 -1.92 -11.40
N CYS A 383 15.06 -2.11 -12.71
CA CYS A 383 14.41 -1.17 -13.64
C CYS A 383 14.87 0.28 -13.39
N ALA A 384 16.21 0.49 -13.36
CA ALA A 384 16.81 1.73 -12.89
C ALA A 384 16.45 2.92 -13.77
N ASN A 385 15.90 3.98 -13.18
CA ASN A 385 15.67 5.32 -13.66
C ASN A 385 14.74 5.49 -14.88
N GLU A 386 14.42 4.45 -15.62
CA GLU A 386 13.55 4.51 -16.81
C GLU A 386 12.49 3.41 -16.78
N ALA A 387 11.23 3.76 -17.12
CA ALA A 387 10.15 2.80 -17.24
C ALA A 387 10.41 1.85 -18.44
N ARG A 388 10.04 0.58 -18.28
CA ARG A 388 10.33 -0.46 -19.29
C ARG A 388 9.06 -1.17 -19.75
N ALA A 389 8.80 -1.16 -21.06
CA ALA A 389 7.80 -2.05 -21.66
C ALA A 389 8.34 -3.49 -21.63
N MET A 390 7.54 -4.43 -21.14
CA MET A 390 7.93 -5.83 -21.03
C MET A 390 6.68 -6.72 -20.93
N LYS A 391 6.82 -7.99 -21.29
CA LYS A 391 5.76 -8.97 -21.06
C LYS A 391 5.71 -9.32 -19.57
N ILE A 392 4.51 -9.23 -18.99
CA ILE A 392 4.23 -9.58 -17.59
C ILE A 392 2.99 -10.48 -17.58
N ASP A 393 3.16 -11.77 -17.35
CA ASP A 393 2.07 -12.71 -17.13
C ASP A 393 1.89 -12.99 -15.62
N ILE A 394 2.99 -12.98 -14.85
CA ILE A 394 3.02 -13.17 -13.39
C ILE A 394 3.75 -11.99 -12.72
N ALA A 395 3.04 -11.27 -11.87
CA ALA A 395 3.59 -10.20 -11.06
C ALA A 395 3.52 -10.55 -9.57
N VAL A 396 4.59 -10.27 -8.85
CA VAL A 396 4.71 -10.48 -7.39
C VAL A 396 4.79 -9.13 -6.69
N LYS A 397 4.15 -9.02 -5.53
CA LYS A 397 4.21 -7.84 -4.66
C LYS A 397 4.64 -8.24 -3.26
N ASN A 398 5.68 -7.62 -2.73
CA ASN A 398 6.21 -7.86 -1.39
C ASN A 398 6.01 -6.67 -0.45
N ASN A 399 5.63 -6.91 0.79
CA ASN A 399 5.79 -5.98 1.90
C ASN A 399 6.31 -6.71 3.15
N PHE A 400 7.19 -6.03 3.86
CA PHE A 400 7.78 -6.51 5.11
C PHE A 400 7.64 -5.42 6.17
N GLY A 401 7.26 -5.79 7.40
CA GLY A 401 6.92 -4.81 8.42
C GLY A 401 7.64 -5.03 9.74
N PHE A 402 7.70 -3.99 10.54
CA PHE A 402 8.14 -4.07 11.92
C PHE A 402 7.31 -5.13 12.67
N GLY A 403 7.93 -5.82 13.61
CA GLY A 403 7.40 -7.02 14.24
C GLY A 403 7.73 -8.30 13.47
N GLY A 404 8.50 -8.18 12.35
CA GLY A 404 8.91 -9.30 11.50
C GLY A 404 7.74 -9.90 10.72
N THR A 405 6.73 -9.11 10.40
CA THR A 405 5.57 -9.55 9.61
C THR A 405 5.88 -9.39 8.12
N ASN A 406 5.71 -10.47 7.36
CA ASN A 406 6.02 -10.53 5.93
C ASN A 406 4.79 -10.96 5.14
N GLY A 407 4.56 -10.33 3.99
CA GLY A 407 3.48 -10.65 3.09
C GLY A 407 3.90 -10.59 1.63
N THR A 408 3.33 -11.48 0.82
CA THR A 408 3.52 -11.52 -0.64
C THR A 408 2.19 -11.81 -1.31
N LEU A 409 1.85 -11.03 -2.34
CA LEU A 409 0.75 -11.30 -3.27
C LEU A 409 1.30 -11.74 -4.63
N VAL A 410 0.55 -12.59 -5.31
CA VAL A 410 0.81 -13.00 -6.69
C VAL A 410 -0.38 -12.61 -7.54
N PHE A 411 -0.14 -11.78 -8.54
CA PHE A 411 -1.13 -11.41 -9.55
C PHE A 411 -0.81 -12.10 -10.87
N ARG A 412 -1.86 -12.51 -11.57
CA ARG A 412 -1.77 -13.19 -12.86
C ARG A 412 -2.60 -12.46 -13.89
N ARG A 413 -2.11 -12.41 -15.12
CA ARG A 413 -2.86 -11.94 -16.28
C ARG A 413 -4.03 -12.87 -16.58
N VAL A 414 -5.21 -12.30 -16.89
CA VAL A 414 -6.45 -13.03 -17.25
C VAL A 414 -6.67 -12.98 -18.75
#